data_ac7b79f08d3a3b4faf27c41b9a0f7ab0
#
_entry.id   ac7b79f08d3a3b4faf27c41b9a0f7ab0
#
_cell.length_a   1.000
_cell.length_b   1.000
_cell.length_c   1.000
_cell.angle_alpha   90.00
_cell.angle_beta   90.00
_cell.angle_gamma   90.00
#
_symmetry.space_group_name_H-M   'P 1'
#
loop_
_entity.id
_entity.type
_entity.pdbx_description
1 polymer ?
#
loop_
_entity_poly.entity_id
_entity_poly.type
_entity_poly.pdbx_seq_one_letter_code
_entity_poly.pdbx_strand_id
1 'polypeptide(L)'
;MTYHKIEKISSLLKYRNGNIIRSSAGMAGRMFFLAFKADFIFITMILTGFLYSLFIPAVTVYAEEADGSLKTAQEQDTGEMNDAGTESGIESDPDGSEEQIIVVIDPGHGGENLGGEYEDYTEKEMTMIVANAMKEELEKYDGITVYLTRSGDEELSLDERCAYAESVGADFMFCLHFNLSEHHTLFGAECWISAFGENYSKGYSFASVEIDMLQDLGLYSRGIKTRLNGEGIDYYGIIRHSTERNIPCVLIEHCHLDQENDKPFYDHDEKLKAFGKLDATAAAKYFQLRSEELDVDYSNYQNVYVETPGFVMAPDSTEPDICMIEVVDQNMETGEVTVEVSAADYDSGMLYYTYSYDNGEHFSELQRWPDKSRDTFTFTMQVPPRILPQIVVNGYNGYDLYTTSNMISLPSMDYRTEEELAAEQAAKEALESVSKSLESAKKQKKTITVSRRPVKDDEEEDQEVSLKDFFMICIVCALLVLGMAISMILILRGRKKGRRRRKRRRYR
;
A
#
# COMPACT_ATOMS: atom_id res chain seq x y z
N MET A 1 23.84 -28.72 12.61
CA MET A 1 24.56 -27.55 13.17
C MET A 1 23.88 -26.96 14.43
N THR A 2 22.85 -27.59 14.98
CA THR A 2 22.01 -27.08 16.08
C THR A 2 22.32 -27.69 17.45
N TYR A 3 22.96 -28.82 17.52
CA TYR A 3 23.22 -29.51 18.80
C TYR A 3 24.46 -28.96 19.56
N HIS A 4 25.47 -28.44 18.87
CA HIS A 4 26.72 -27.91 19.47
C HIS A 4 26.56 -26.50 20.08
N LYS A 5 25.47 -25.77 19.77
CA LYS A 5 25.20 -24.45 20.37
C LYS A 5 24.50 -24.52 21.71
N ILE A 6 23.79 -25.60 22.01
CA ILE A 6 23.06 -25.78 23.27
C ILE A 6 23.99 -26.18 24.43
N GLU A 7 25.02 -26.96 24.17
CA GLU A 7 26.04 -27.31 25.19
C GLU A 7 26.87 -26.11 25.65
N LYS A 8 27.16 -25.16 24.74
CA LYS A 8 27.92 -23.95 25.08
C LYS A 8 27.13 -22.95 25.96
N ILE A 9 25.80 -22.95 25.88
CA ILE A 9 24.93 -22.12 26.73
C ILE A 9 24.79 -22.75 28.11
N SER A 10 24.74 -24.08 28.20
CA SER A 10 24.68 -24.80 29.49
C SER A 10 25.97 -24.64 30.34
N SER A 11 27.14 -24.56 29.71
CA SER A 11 28.42 -24.36 30.41
C SER A 11 28.61 -22.92 30.92
N LEU A 12 28.04 -21.92 30.23
CA LEU A 12 28.07 -20.51 30.65
C LEU A 12 27.15 -20.23 31.86
N LEU A 13 26.05 -20.96 31.97
CA LEU A 13 25.13 -20.84 33.11
C LEU A 13 25.66 -21.50 34.40
N LYS A 14 26.51 -22.54 34.31
CA LYS A 14 27.14 -23.17 35.46
C LYS A 14 28.30 -22.35 36.09
N TYR A 15 28.95 -21.47 35.31
CA TYR A 15 30.08 -20.66 35.80
C TYR A 15 29.62 -19.38 36.56
N ARG A 16 28.36 -18.98 36.44
CA ARG A 16 27.86 -17.74 37.06
C ARG A 16 27.21 -17.92 38.42
N ASN A 17 27.00 -19.16 38.90
CA ASN A 17 26.35 -19.46 40.21
C ASN A 17 27.31 -19.86 41.32
N GLY A 18 28.65 -19.71 41.17
CA GLY A 18 29.65 -20.24 42.08
C GLY A 18 30.24 -19.27 43.13
N ASN A 19 30.07 -17.98 43.05
CA ASN A 19 30.78 -17.03 43.94
C ASN A 19 29.99 -15.79 44.36
N ILE A 20 28.87 -15.93 45.04
CA ILE A 20 28.33 -14.84 45.88
C ILE A 20 27.52 -15.48 47.04
N ILE A 21 28.17 -15.94 48.02
CA ILE A 21 27.61 -16.10 49.35
C ILE A 21 28.66 -15.60 50.34
N ARG A 22 28.53 -14.33 50.77
CA ARG A 22 28.80 -13.76 52.10
C ARG A 22 28.81 -12.23 52.04
N SER A 23 27.70 -11.62 52.37
CA SER A 23 27.56 -10.57 53.42
C SER A 23 26.23 -9.80 53.23
N SER A 24 25.60 -9.58 54.37
CA SER A 24 24.55 -8.61 54.68
C SER A 24 23.10 -8.97 54.35
N ALA A 25 22.35 -9.29 55.37
CA ALA A 25 20.92 -9.61 55.40
C ALA A 25 19.96 -8.43 55.10
N GLY A 26 20.45 -7.34 54.53
CA GLY A 26 19.65 -6.14 54.21
C GLY A 26 19.39 -5.89 52.71
N MET A 27 20.09 -6.57 51.82
CA MET A 27 19.98 -6.41 50.38
C MET A 27 19.24 -7.55 49.67
N ALA A 28 19.05 -8.68 50.33
CA ALA A 28 18.48 -9.90 49.72
C ALA A 28 17.02 -9.73 49.28
N GLY A 29 16.23 -8.89 49.95
CA GLY A 29 14.82 -8.68 49.61
C GLY A 29 14.58 -7.85 48.34
N ARG A 30 15.46 -6.90 48.04
CA ARG A 30 15.32 -6.05 46.82
C ARG A 30 15.88 -6.73 45.59
N MET A 31 16.91 -7.53 45.67
CA MET A 31 17.47 -8.28 44.55
C MET A 31 16.58 -9.47 44.13
N PHE A 32 15.90 -10.12 45.10
CA PHE A 32 14.98 -11.22 44.81
C PHE A 32 13.75 -10.72 44.00
N PHE A 33 13.27 -9.51 44.26
CA PHE A 33 12.12 -8.92 43.59
C PHE A 33 12.44 -8.45 42.12
N LEU A 34 13.67 -8.03 41.88
CA LEU A 34 14.14 -7.66 40.54
C LEU A 34 14.46 -8.88 39.66
N ALA A 35 15.02 -9.96 40.26
CA ALA A 35 15.27 -11.21 39.54
C ALA A 35 13.94 -11.89 39.11
N PHE A 36 12.93 -11.91 40.00
CA PHE A 36 11.63 -12.50 39.69
C PHE A 36 10.85 -11.74 38.59
N LYS A 37 11.02 -10.40 38.49
CA LYS A 37 10.44 -9.61 37.40
C LYS A 37 11.09 -9.90 36.05
N ALA A 38 12.41 -10.06 36.00
CA ALA A 38 13.14 -10.35 34.78
C ALA A 38 12.79 -11.73 34.20
N ASP A 39 12.71 -12.76 35.10
CA ASP A 39 12.35 -14.11 34.66
C ASP A 39 10.87 -14.22 34.25
N PHE A 40 9.97 -13.47 34.86
CA PHE A 40 8.55 -13.46 34.48
C PHE A 40 8.30 -12.77 33.14
N ILE A 41 9.02 -11.68 32.84
CA ILE A 41 8.96 -10.98 31.53
C ILE A 41 9.54 -11.88 30.43
N PHE A 42 10.65 -12.58 30.72
CA PHE A 42 11.28 -13.46 29.75
C PHE A 42 10.43 -14.70 29.42
N ILE A 43 9.75 -15.29 30.41
CA ILE A 43 8.84 -16.42 30.23
C ILE A 43 7.57 -15.98 29.48
N THR A 44 7.06 -14.78 29.74
CA THR A 44 5.91 -14.24 28.97
C THR A 44 6.28 -13.92 27.54
N MET A 45 7.46 -13.40 27.24
CA MET A 45 7.94 -13.19 25.87
C MET A 45 8.15 -14.49 25.08
N ILE A 46 8.67 -15.54 25.73
CA ILE A 46 8.83 -16.87 25.10
C ILE A 46 7.45 -17.51 24.82
N LEU A 47 6.50 -17.41 25.76
CA LEU A 47 5.15 -17.94 25.58
C LEU A 47 4.34 -17.18 24.52
N THR A 48 4.50 -15.88 24.40
CA THR A 48 3.86 -15.10 23.34
C THR A 48 4.52 -15.36 21.97
N GLY A 49 5.83 -15.49 21.90
CA GLY A 49 6.55 -15.87 20.67
C GLY A 49 6.18 -17.28 20.18
N PHE A 50 6.01 -18.23 21.10
CA PHE A 50 5.59 -19.60 20.77
C PHE A 50 4.12 -19.68 20.30
N LEU A 51 3.25 -18.84 20.86
CA LEU A 51 1.84 -18.72 20.41
C LEU A 51 1.73 -18.02 19.04
N TYR A 52 2.65 -17.11 18.72
CA TYR A 52 2.67 -16.45 17.40
C TYR A 52 3.12 -17.40 16.29
N SER A 53 4.07 -18.29 16.55
CA SER A 53 4.56 -19.28 15.58
C SER A 53 3.56 -20.40 15.26
N LEU A 54 2.50 -20.58 16.06
CA LEU A 54 1.45 -21.58 15.82
C LEU A 54 0.29 -21.05 14.95
N PHE A 55 0.32 -19.77 14.53
CA PHE A 55 -0.77 -19.12 13.78
C PHE A 55 -0.36 -18.60 12.40
N ILE A 56 0.79 -18.97 11.86
CA ILE A 56 1.13 -18.67 10.47
C ILE A 56 0.61 -19.81 9.60
N PRO A 57 -0.44 -19.60 8.79
CA PRO A 57 -0.79 -20.56 7.76
C PRO A 57 0.30 -20.54 6.68
N ALA A 58 0.82 -21.72 6.32
CA ALA A 58 1.69 -21.88 5.18
C ALA A 58 0.92 -21.48 3.90
N VAL A 59 1.30 -20.38 3.29
CA VAL A 59 0.87 -20.02 1.95
C VAL A 59 1.72 -20.83 0.99
N THR A 60 1.09 -21.80 0.31
CA THR A 60 1.73 -22.57 -0.76
C THR A 60 1.63 -21.75 -2.04
N VAL A 61 2.76 -21.23 -2.49
CA VAL A 61 2.87 -20.59 -3.81
C VAL A 61 2.92 -21.70 -4.86
N TYR A 62 1.93 -21.75 -5.73
CA TYR A 62 1.99 -22.55 -6.95
C TYR A 62 2.70 -21.74 -8.02
N ALA A 63 3.90 -22.18 -8.39
CA ALA A 63 4.54 -21.75 -9.62
C ALA A 63 4.06 -22.67 -10.74
N GLU A 64 3.39 -22.10 -11.73
CA GLU A 64 2.97 -22.82 -12.92
C GLU A 64 4.13 -22.79 -13.93
N GLU A 65 4.75 -23.92 -14.19
CA GLU A 65 5.74 -24.12 -15.24
C GLU A 65 5.02 -24.21 -16.59
N ALA A 66 5.25 -23.25 -17.47
CA ALA A 66 4.80 -23.34 -18.85
C ALA A 66 5.77 -24.19 -19.67
N ASP A 67 5.31 -25.35 -20.11
CA ASP A 67 6.03 -26.23 -21.03
C ASP A 67 5.98 -25.65 -22.46
N GLY A 68 7.14 -25.22 -22.95
CA GLY A 68 7.30 -24.68 -24.30
C GLY A 68 8.04 -25.66 -25.20
N SER A 69 7.33 -26.42 -26.03
CA SER A 69 7.96 -27.22 -27.06
C SER A 69 8.22 -26.42 -28.35
N LEU A 70 9.49 -26.22 -28.66
CA LEU A 70 9.97 -25.67 -29.92
C LEU A 70 9.54 -26.51 -31.15
N LYS A 71 9.03 -25.84 -32.17
CA LYS A 71 9.18 -26.31 -33.56
C LYS A 71 9.80 -25.21 -34.40
N THR A 72 11.01 -25.47 -34.83
CA THR A 72 11.77 -24.74 -35.84
C THR A 72 11.16 -24.88 -37.22
N ALA A 73 10.98 -23.77 -37.92
CA ALA A 73 10.94 -23.72 -39.39
C ALA A 73 11.75 -22.54 -39.89
N GLN A 74 12.87 -22.84 -40.54
CA GLN A 74 13.61 -21.88 -41.39
C GLN A 74 12.94 -21.85 -42.74
N GLU A 75 12.74 -20.65 -43.28
CA GLU A 75 12.85 -20.42 -44.71
C GLU A 75 13.29 -18.97 -44.93
N GLN A 76 14.35 -18.84 -45.74
CA GLN A 76 14.89 -17.61 -46.31
C GLN A 76 14.03 -17.22 -47.50
N ASP A 77 13.71 -15.95 -47.67
CA ASP A 77 13.62 -15.39 -49.01
C ASP A 77 14.12 -13.93 -49.05
N THR A 78 14.93 -13.67 -50.05
CA THR A 78 15.53 -12.38 -50.39
C THR A 78 14.70 -11.70 -51.48
N GLY A 79 14.28 -10.46 -51.26
CA GLY A 79 13.55 -9.70 -52.27
C GLY A 79 13.76 -8.19 -52.14
N GLU A 80 14.24 -7.64 -53.18
CA GLU A 80 14.78 -6.32 -53.47
C GLU A 80 13.96 -5.10 -53.06
N MET A 81 14.71 -4.04 -52.66
CA MET A 81 14.23 -2.66 -52.53
C MET A 81 13.62 -2.14 -53.84
N ASN A 82 12.49 -1.48 -53.74
CA ASN A 82 12.07 -0.44 -54.69
C ASN A 82 11.50 0.77 -53.92
N ASP A 83 12.24 1.84 -54.06
CA ASP A 83 11.89 3.21 -53.72
C ASP A 83 10.72 3.73 -54.56
N ALA A 84 9.65 4.16 -53.94
CA ALA A 84 8.67 5.07 -54.55
C ALA A 84 7.94 5.84 -53.44
N GLY A 85 8.41 7.06 -53.20
CA GLY A 85 7.67 8.05 -52.47
C GLY A 85 6.30 8.32 -53.08
N THR A 86 5.28 8.26 -52.27
CA THR A 86 3.97 8.82 -52.57
C THR A 86 3.44 9.55 -51.33
N GLU A 87 3.39 10.88 -51.47
CA GLU A 87 2.56 11.72 -50.63
C GLU A 87 1.11 11.21 -50.74
N SER A 88 0.56 10.63 -49.70
CA SER A 88 -0.87 10.35 -49.64
C SER A 88 -1.59 11.60 -49.15
N GLY A 89 -2.00 12.42 -50.09
CA GLY A 89 -3.09 13.36 -49.85
C GLY A 89 -4.35 12.57 -49.52
N ILE A 90 -5.01 12.93 -48.46
CA ILE A 90 -6.33 12.41 -48.07
C ILE A 90 -7.29 12.87 -49.16
N GLU A 91 -7.65 11.97 -50.08
CA GLU A 91 -8.80 12.17 -50.96
C GLU A 91 -10.06 11.95 -50.13
N SER A 92 -10.82 13.01 -49.88
CA SER A 92 -12.15 12.93 -49.29
C SER A 92 -13.06 12.15 -50.27
N ASP A 93 -13.55 11.00 -49.81
CA ASP A 93 -14.57 10.20 -50.52
C ASP A 93 -15.86 11.03 -50.63
N PRO A 94 -16.49 11.12 -51.84
CA PRO A 94 -17.67 11.97 -52.02
C PRO A 94 -18.98 11.36 -51.50
N ASP A 95 -18.94 10.20 -50.83
CA ASP A 95 -20.10 9.61 -50.19
C ASP A 95 -20.02 9.90 -48.68
N GLY A 96 -20.63 10.97 -48.23
CA GLY A 96 -20.59 11.54 -46.88
C GLY A 96 -21.01 10.62 -45.73
N SER A 97 -20.51 9.39 -45.70
CA SER A 97 -20.48 8.53 -44.52
C SER A 97 -19.28 8.97 -43.69
N GLU A 98 -19.50 9.68 -42.57
CA GLU A 98 -18.49 9.87 -41.56
C GLU A 98 -17.96 8.45 -41.19
N GLU A 99 -16.66 8.24 -41.32
CA GLU A 99 -16.00 6.96 -40.96
C GLU A 99 -16.27 6.68 -39.49
N GLN A 100 -17.01 5.60 -39.21
CA GLN A 100 -17.46 5.30 -37.86
C GLN A 100 -16.32 4.67 -37.08
N ILE A 101 -15.90 5.30 -36.00
CA ILE A 101 -14.88 4.80 -35.09
C ILE A 101 -15.42 3.60 -34.31
N ILE A 102 -14.71 2.50 -34.31
CA ILE A 102 -15.08 1.29 -33.55
C ILE A 102 -14.10 1.07 -32.40
N VAL A 103 -14.57 1.05 -31.19
CA VAL A 103 -13.74 0.80 -30.02
C VAL A 103 -14.23 -0.40 -29.22
N VAL A 104 -13.28 -1.09 -28.59
CA VAL A 104 -13.56 -2.20 -27.68
C VAL A 104 -13.09 -1.84 -26.29
N ILE A 105 -13.97 -1.92 -25.31
CA ILE A 105 -13.67 -1.83 -23.90
C ILE A 105 -13.54 -3.26 -23.35
N ASP A 106 -12.42 -3.55 -22.70
CA ASP A 106 -12.11 -4.83 -22.11
C ASP A 106 -12.12 -4.72 -20.58
N PRO A 107 -13.22 -5.07 -19.89
CA PRO A 107 -13.18 -5.17 -18.43
C PRO A 107 -12.30 -6.35 -18.04
N GLY A 108 -11.17 -6.08 -17.37
CA GLY A 108 -10.21 -7.10 -16.96
C GLY A 108 -10.84 -8.23 -16.15
N HIS A 109 -10.22 -9.43 -16.19
CA HIS A 109 -10.62 -10.61 -15.44
C HIS A 109 -12.00 -11.16 -15.84
N GLY A 110 -12.63 -11.96 -14.96
CA GLY A 110 -13.95 -12.59 -15.18
C GLY A 110 -13.94 -14.09 -14.84
N GLY A 111 -15.12 -14.65 -14.57
CA GLY A 111 -15.27 -16.05 -14.19
C GLY A 111 -14.53 -16.41 -12.91
N GLU A 112 -13.69 -17.45 -12.97
CA GLU A 112 -12.83 -17.87 -11.85
C GLU A 112 -11.62 -16.97 -11.64
N ASN A 113 -11.22 -16.19 -12.64
CA ASN A 113 -10.17 -15.18 -12.51
C ASN A 113 -10.74 -13.90 -11.87
N LEU A 114 -10.51 -13.75 -10.56
CA LEU A 114 -11.03 -12.65 -9.77
C LEU A 114 -10.24 -11.35 -9.95
N GLY A 115 -8.99 -11.42 -10.43
CA GLY A 115 -8.07 -10.29 -10.38
C GLY A 115 -7.60 -10.00 -8.97
N GLY A 116 -7.29 -8.75 -8.67
CA GLY A 116 -6.98 -8.28 -7.33
C GLY A 116 -8.18 -8.46 -6.38
N GLU A 117 -7.90 -8.95 -5.17
CA GLU A 117 -8.87 -9.05 -4.08
C GLU A 117 -8.33 -8.34 -2.84
N TYR A 118 -9.05 -7.34 -2.37
CA TYR A 118 -8.69 -6.62 -1.15
C TYR A 118 -9.94 -6.24 -0.37
N GLU A 119 -10.02 -6.56 0.93
CA GLU A 119 -11.20 -6.36 1.79
C GLU A 119 -12.48 -6.99 1.21
N ASP A 120 -13.43 -6.15 0.81
CA ASP A 120 -14.71 -6.56 0.21
C ASP A 120 -14.75 -6.25 -1.31
N TYR A 121 -13.62 -5.84 -1.91
CA TYR A 121 -13.49 -5.50 -3.33
C TYR A 121 -12.91 -6.66 -4.13
N THR A 122 -13.42 -6.83 -5.35
CA THR A 122 -12.94 -7.81 -6.33
C THR A 122 -12.78 -7.09 -7.66
N GLU A 123 -11.58 -7.13 -8.21
CA GLU A 123 -11.23 -6.35 -9.40
C GLU A 123 -12.15 -6.64 -10.59
N LYS A 124 -12.50 -7.91 -10.84
CA LYS A 124 -13.40 -8.27 -11.95
C LYS A 124 -14.79 -7.63 -11.87
N GLU A 125 -15.31 -7.37 -10.65
CA GLU A 125 -16.59 -6.71 -10.44
C GLU A 125 -16.45 -5.19 -10.65
N MET A 126 -15.34 -4.61 -10.19
CA MET A 126 -15.07 -3.19 -10.33
C MET A 126 -14.83 -2.80 -11.79
N THR A 127 -14.01 -3.54 -12.51
CA THR A 127 -13.75 -3.29 -13.94
C THR A 127 -15.02 -3.38 -14.78
N MET A 128 -15.96 -4.26 -14.44
CA MET A 128 -17.25 -4.35 -15.11
C MET A 128 -18.14 -3.12 -14.85
N ILE A 129 -18.12 -2.56 -13.62
CA ILE A 129 -18.88 -1.33 -13.31
C ILE A 129 -18.31 -0.15 -14.10
N VAL A 130 -16.96 -0.03 -14.14
CA VAL A 130 -16.27 1.02 -14.92
C VAL A 130 -16.60 0.88 -16.41
N ALA A 131 -16.44 -0.33 -16.98
CA ALA A 131 -16.67 -0.60 -18.38
C ALA A 131 -18.10 -0.30 -18.84
N ASN A 132 -19.09 -0.68 -18.06
CA ASN A 132 -20.48 -0.36 -18.36
C ASN A 132 -20.74 1.16 -18.35
N ALA A 133 -20.20 1.87 -17.36
CA ALA A 133 -20.33 3.31 -17.26
C ALA A 133 -19.58 4.03 -18.40
N MET A 134 -18.39 3.55 -18.79
CA MET A 134 -17.65 4.05 -19.94
C MET A 134 -18.44 3.86 -21.25
N LYS A 135 -18.99 2.67 -21.47
CA LYS A 135 -19.81 2.38 -22.64
C LYS A 135 -21.05 3.28 -22.70
N GLU A 136 -21.82 3.33 -21.59
CA GLU A 136 -23.04 4.16 -21.49
C GLU A 136 -22.76 5.64 -21.76
N GLU A 137 -21.60 6.16 -21.34
CA GLU A 137 -21.24 7.56 -21.57
C GLU A 137 -20.71 7.79 -22.98
N LEU A 138 -19.84 6.87 -23.48
CA LEU A 138 -19.22 7.02 -24.78
C LEU A 138 -20.22 6.85 -25.96
N GLU A 139 -21.25 6.01 -25.78
CA GLU A 139 -22.33 5.85 -26.77
C GLU A 139 -23.19 7.10 -26.97
N LYS A 140 -23.05 8.15 -26.13
CA LYS A 140 -23.71 9.46 -26.32
C LYS A 140 -22.96 10.37 -27.30
N TYR A 141 -21.79 9.99 -27.74
CA TYR A 141 -21.01 10.75 -28.72
C TYR A 141 -21.32 10.30 -30.14
N ASP A 142 -21.26 11.26 -31.08
CA ASP A 142 -21.50 11.01 -32.50
C ASP A 142 -20.31 10.28 -33.13
N GLY A 143 -20.57 9.40 -34.11
CA GLY A 143 -19.54 8.78 -34.96
C GLY A 143 -18.75 7.64 -34.29
N ILE A 144 -19.19 7.10 -33.15
CA ILE A 144 -18.50 6.01 -32.46
C ILE A 144 -19.41 4.81 -32.17
N THR A 145 -18.86 3.61 -32.27
CA THR A 145 -19.51 2.35 -31.89
C THR A 145 -18.68 1.67 -30.80
N VAL A 146 -19.32 1.23 -29.73
CA VAL A 146 -18.66 0.71 -28.54
C VAL A 146 -19.05 -0.73 -28.28
N TYR A 147 -18.08 -1.63 -28.23
CA TYR A 147 -18.25 -3.02 -27.85
C TYR A 147 -17.57 -3.34 -26.52
N LEU A 148 -18.07 -4.35 -25.80
CA LEU A 148 -17.42 -4.93 -24.63
C LEU A 148 -16.92 -6.33 -24.98
N THR A 149 -15.73 -6.71 -24.49
CA THR A 149 -15.23 -8.10 -24.65
C THR A 149 -16.08 -9.10 -23.87
N ARG A 150 -16.60 -8.73 -22.71
CA ARG A 150 -17.56 -9.48 -21.89
C ARG A 150 -18.68 -8.57 -21.39
N SER A 151 -19.87 -9.12 -21.23
CA SER A 151 -21.06 -8.39 -20.76
C SER A 151 -21.57 -8.89 -19.40
N GLY A 152 -20.97 -9.95 -18.89
CA GLY A 152 -21.26 -10.56 -17.60
C GLY A 152 -19.98 -11.08 -16.93
N ASP A 153 -20.09 -12.21 -16.22
CA ASP A 153 -18.96 -12.83 -15.50
C ASP A 153 -18.32 -13.96 -16.34
N GLU A 154 -18.16 -13.74 -17.64
CA GLU A 154 -17.50 -14.67 -18.54
C GLU A 154 -15.98 -14.65 -18.31
N GLU A 155 -15.36 -15.82 -18.30
CA GLU A 155 -13.91 -15.97 -18.36
C GLU A 155 -13.46 -16.03 -19.83
N LEU A 156 -12.64 -15.07 -20.24
CA LEU A 156 -12.08 -15.01 -21.58
C LEU A 156 -10.54 -15.00 -21.48
N SER A 157 -9.88 -15.78 -22.32
CA SER A 157 -8.44 -15.69 -22.49
C SER A 157 -8.06 -14.36 -23.14
N LEU A 158 -6.81 -13.93 -22.96
CA LEU A 158 -6.31 -12.68 -23.56
C LEU A 158 -6.39 -12.70 -25.08
N ASP A 159 -6.15 -13.86 -25.71
CA ASP A 159 -6.28 -14.03 -27.15
C ASP A 159 -7.73 -13.90 -27.64
N GLU A 160 -8.71 -14.50 -26.93
CA GLU A 160 -10.14 -14.39 -27.25
C GLU A 160 -10.63 -12.92 -27.18
N ARG A 161 -10.16 -12.14 -26.19
CA ARG A 161 -10.48 -10.72 -26.07
C ARG A 161 -9.99 -9.93 -27.30
N CYS A 162 -8.73 -10.13 -27.70
CA CYS A 162 -8.15 -9.46 -28.87
C CYS A 162 -8.73 -9.98 -30.19
N ALA A 163 -9.02 -11.27 -30.32
CA ALA A 163 -9.70 -11.83 -31.48
C ALA A 163 -11.12 -11.28 -31.65
N TYR A 164 -11.84 -11.03 -30.53
CA TYR A 164 -13.12 -10.35 -30.58
C TYR A 164 -12.97 -8.92 -31.09
N ALA A 165 -11.99 -8.15 -30.58
CA ALA A 165 -11.71 -6.80 -31.07
C ALA A 165 -11.39 -6.77 -32.57
N GLU A 166 -10.57 -7.72 -33.05
CA GLU A 166 -10.30 -7.90 -34.47
C GLU A 166 -11.57 -8.22 -35.26
N SER A 167 -12.42 -9.10 -34.74
CA SER A 167 -13.65 -9.54 -35.44
C SER A 167 -14.68 -8.43 -35.68
N VAL A 168 -14.68 -7.40 -34.80
CA VAL A 168 -15.55 -6.24 -34.94
C VAL A 168 -14.86 -5.09 -35.71
N GLY A 169 -13.59 -5.23 -36.08
CA GLY A 169 -12.81 -4.21 -36.75
C GLY A 169 -12.45 -3.02 -35.86
N ALA A 170 -12.02 -3.28 -34.64
CA ALA A 170 -11.72 -2.24 -33.66
C ALA A 170 -10.55 -1.35 -34.07
N ASP A 171 -10.72 -0.04 -34.02
CA ASP A 171 -9.67 0.98 -34.20
C ASP A 171 -8.82 1.17 -32.94
N PHE A 172 -9.39 0.83 -31.75
CA PHE A 172 -8.72 0.96 -30.47
C PHE A 172 -9.32 0.03 -29.41
N MET A 173 -8.49 -0.39 -28.44
CA MET A 173 -8.90 -1.21 -27.32
C MET A 173 -8.50 -0.59 -25.98
N PHE A 174 -9.45 -0.44 -25.07
CA PHE A 174 -9.26 0.05 -23.71
C PHE A 174 -9.38 -1.12 -22.72
N CYS A 175 -8.28 -1.49 -22.06
CA CYS A 175 -8.27 -2.58 -21.11
C CYS A 175 -8.26 -2.01 -19.67
N LEU A 176 -9.33 -2.25 -18.93
CA LEU A 176 -9.59 -1.62 -17.65
C LEU A 176 -9.20 -2.54 -16.50
N HIS A 177 -8.38 -2.02 -15.60
CA HIS A 177 -7.81 -2.72 -14.46
C HIS A 177 -7.73 -1.85 -13.21
N PHE A 178 -7.45 -2.53 -12.06
CA PHE A 178 -7.06 -1.93 -10.79
C PHE A 178 -5.85 -2.66 -10.25
N ASN A 179 -4.82 -1.92 -9.91
CA ASN A 179 -3.56 -2.46 -9.44
C ASN A 179 -3.64 -2.99 -7.99
N LEU A 180 -2.70 -3.87 -7.65
CA LEU A 180 -2.51 -4.36 -6.29
C LEU A 180 -1.02 -4.61 -6.07
N SER A 181 -0.42 -4.00 -5.04
CA SER A 181 1.01 -4.14 -4.78
C SER A 181 1.31 -5.26 -3.78
N GLU A 182 2.39 -6.03 -4.03
CA GLU A 182 2.78 -7.19 -3.20
C GLU A 182 2.97 -6.80 -1.72
N HIS A 183 3.46 -5.59 -1.46
CA HIS A 183 3.77 -5.09 -0.12
C HIS A 183 2.79 -4.04 0.38
N HIS A 184 1.69 -3.81 -0.33
CA HIS A 184 0.68 -2.81 0.01
C HIS A 184 1.28 -1.41 0.23
N THR A 185 2.17 -0.97 -0.64
CA THR A 185 2.89 0.31 -0.51
C THR A 185 2.69 1.26 -1.66
N LEU A 186 2.48 0.74 -2.89
CA LEU A 186 2.33 1.55 -4.09
C LEU A 186 0.91 2.09 -4.21
N PHE A 187 0.76 3.33 -4.70
CA PHE A 187 -0.52 3.99 -4.92
C PHE A 187 -0.48 4.88 -6.17
N GLY A 188 -1.65 5.21 -6.71
CA GLY A 188 -1.81 6.06 -7.88
C GLY A 188 -2.16 5.31 -9.15
N ALA A 189 -2.44 6.07 -10.22
CA ALA A 189 -2.86 5.59 -11.54
C ALA A 189 -1.70 5.48 -12.53
N GLU A 190 -1.73 4.49 -13.41
CA GLU A 190 -0.75 4.33 -14.49
C GLU A 190 -1.39 3.73 -15.76
N CYS A 191 -0.80 4.00 -16.90
CA CYS A 191 -1.17 3.37 -18.15
C CYS A 191 -0.01 2.56 -18.70
N TRP A 192 -0.29 1.33 -19.13
CA TRP A 192 0.66 0.47 -19.83
C TRP A 192 0.32 0.41 -21.31
N ILE A 193 1.33 0.62 -22.17
CA ILE A 193 1.20 0.67 -23.62
C ILE A 193 2.21 -0.25 -24.31
N SER A 194 2.00 -0.53 -25.59
CA SER A 194 2.99 -1.24 -26.40
C SER A 194 4.28 -0.44 -26.51
N ALA A 195 5.42 -1.13 -26.53
CA ALA A 195 6.73 -0.54 -26.76
C ALA A 195 7.08 -0.37 -28.27
N PHE A 196 6.14 -0.65 -29.19
CA PHE A 196 6.44 -0.84 -30.60
C PHE A 196 5.62 0.05 -31.52
N GLY A 197 6.32 0.70 -32.44
CA GLY A 197 5.77 1.31 -33.65
C GLY A 197 4.56 2.22 -33.44
N GLU A 198 3.57 2.10 -34.31
CA GLU A 198 2.36 2.92 -34.27
C GLU A 198 1.49 2.65 -33.04
N ASN A 199 1.50 1.41 -32.51
CA ASN A 199 0.79 1.07 -31.28
C ASN A 199 1.36 1.82 -30.06
N TYR A 200 2.69 2.09 -30.03
CA TYR A 200 3.28 2.97 -29.04
C TYR A 200 2.77 4.40 -29.18
N SER A 201 2.86 5.00 -30.37
CA SER A 201 2.52 6.41 -30.54
C SER A 201 1.02 6.69 -30.32
N LYS A 202 0.13 5.83 -30.81
CA LYS A 202 -1.31 5.93 -30.54
C LYS A 202 -1.65 5.69 -29.07
N GLY A 203 -1.05 4.65 -28.48
CA GLY A 203 -1.22 4.34 -27.05
C GLY A 203 -0.75 5.48 -26.16
N TYR A 204 0.42 6.06 -26.43
CA TYR A 204 0.95 7.18 -25.65
C TYR A 204 0.07 8.44 -25.78
N SER A 205 -0.40 8.74 -27.00
CA SER A 205 -1.25 9.89 -27.24
C SER A 205 -2.57 9.81 -26.46
N PHE A 206 -3.26 8.64 -26.47
CA PHE A 206 -4.44 8.43 -25.66
C PHE A 206 -4.11 8.44 -24.16
N ALA A 207 -3.11 7.67 -23.72
CA ALA A 207 -2.74 7.55 -22.31
C ALA A 207 -2.33 8.90 -21.68
N SER A 208 -1.83 9.86 -22.50
CA SER A 208 -1.55 11.21 -22.02
C SER A 208 -2.83 11.93 -21.59
N VAL A 209 -3.90 11.81 -22.38
CA VAL A 209 -5.21 12.39 -22.02
C VAL A 209 -5.78 11.72 -20.78
N GLU A 210 -5.72 10.40 -20.74
CA GLU A 210 -6.24 9.58 -19.63
C GLU A 210 -5.56 9.90 -18.30
N ILE A 211 -4.24 9.88 -18.28
CA ILE A 211 -3.45 10.17 -17.06
C ILE A 211 -3.66 11.60 -16.57
N ASP A 212 -3.73 12.58 -17.47
CA ASP A 212 -4.01 13.96 -17.10
C ASP A 212 -5.40 14.09 -16.44
N MET A 213 -6.41 13.41 -16.96
CA MET A 213 -7.76 13.42 -16.39
C MET A 213 -7.85 12.68 -15.04
N LEU A 214 -7.16 11.56 -14.89
CA LEU A 214 -7.06 10.84 -13.60
C LEU A 214 -6.34 11.70 -12.55
N GLN A 215 -5.33 12.45 -12.95
CA GLN A 215 -4.64 13.40 -12.09
C GLN A 215 -5.53 14.59 -11.70
N ASP A 216 -6.33 15.12 -12.62
CA ASP A 216 -7.31 16.18 -12.36
C ASP A 216 -8.41 15.70 -11.38
N LEU A 217 -8.77 14.40 -11.40
CA LEU A 217 -9.65 13.79 -10.41
C LEU A 217 -9.02 13.75 -8.99
N GLY A 218 -7.70 13.85 -8.89
CA GLY A 218 -6.93 13.87 -7.64
C GLY A 218 -6.06 12.65 -7.38
N LEU A 219 -6.05 11.67 -8.28
CA LEU A 219 -5.15 10.52 -8.21
C LEU A 219 -3.70 10.94 -8.42
N TYR A 220 -2.80 10.21 -7.79
CA TYR A 220 -1.39 10.39 -8.06
C TYR A 220 -1.00 9.70 -9.37
N SER A 221 -0.46 10.44 -10.32
CA SER A 221 -0.03 9.87 -11.59
C SER A 221 1.28 9.11 -11.43
N ARG A 222 1.29 7.84 -11.80
CA ARG A 222 2.50 7.01 -11.96
C ARG A 222 3.04 7.02 -13.38
N GLY A 223 2.34 7.70 -14.31
CA GLY A 223 2.76 7.94 -15.68
C GLY A 223 2.35 6.87 -16.67
N ILE A 224 2.92 6.98 -17.87
CA ILE A 224 2.72 6.08 -19.00
C ILE A 224 3.96 5.21 -19.13
N LYS A 225 3.77 3.90 -19.25
CA LYS A 225 4.86 2.93 -19.15
C LYS A 225 4.83 1.89 -20.25
N THR A 226 6.00 1.41 -20.61
CA THR A 226 6.18 0.20 -21.42
C THR A 226 6.78 -0.90 -20.53
N ARG A 227 6.58 -2.15 -20.90
CA ARG A 227 7.23 -3.28 -20.22
C ARG A 227 7.52 -4.39 -21.21
N LEU A 228 8.74 -4.89 -21.21
CA LEU A 228 9.17 -6.00 -22.05
C LEU A 228 9.34 -7.27 -21.23
N ASN A 229 9.07 -8.42 -21.86
CA ASN A 229 9.39 -9.71 -21.30
C ASN A 229 10.83 -10.13 -21.61
N GLY A 230 11.25 -11.33 -21.18
CA GLY A 230 12.61 -11.84 -21.42
C GLY A 230 12.95 -12.10 -22.90
N GLU A 231 11.98 -12.06 -23.79
CA GLU A 231 12.15 -12.20 -25.24
C GLU A 231 12.22 -10.84 -25.96
N GLY A 232 12.05 -9.74 -25.23
CA GLY A 232 12.09 -8.38 -25.75
C GLY A 232 10.83 -7.95 -26.49
N ILE A 233 9.67 -8.57 -26.21
CA ILE A 233 8.34 -8.22 -26.70
C ILE A 233 7.48 -7.73 -25.54
N ASP A 234 6.32 -7.13 -25.84
CA ASP A 234 5.41 -6.59 -24.81
C ASP A 234 5.12 -7.63 -23.72
N TYR A 235 5.28 -7.24 -22.46
CA TYR A 235 5.08 -8.12 -21.30
C TYR A 235 3.61 -8.51 -21.12
N TYR A 236 2.72 -7.53 -21.13
CA TYR A 236 1.30 -7.76 -20.94
C TYR A 236 0.70 -8.48 -22.14
N GLY A 237 0.10 -9.66 -21.90
CA GLY A 237 -0.44 -10.49 -22.98
C GLY A 237 -1.54 -9.79 -23.78
N ILE A 238 -2.40 -9.01 -23.13
CA ILE A 238 -3.45 -8.24 -23.83
C ILE A 238 -2.87 -7.22 -24.80
N ILE A 239 -1.82 -6.49 -24.41
CA ILE A 239 -1.12 -5.53 -25.28
C ILE A 239 -0.42 -6.25 -26.42
N ARG A 240 0.26 -7.38 -26.14
CA ARG A 240 0.97 -8.17 -27.15
C ARG A 240 0.04 -8.73 -28.20
N HIS A 241 -1.05 -9.40 -27.81
CA HIS A 241 -2.02 -9.98 -28.74
C HIS A 241 -2.78 -8.92 -29.54
N SER A 242 -3.02 -7.75 -28.96
CA SER A 242 -3.60 -6.61 -29.65
C SER A 242 -2.62 -6.02 -30.69
N THR A 243 -1.32 -5.87 -30.31
CA THR A 243 -0.26 -5.42 -31.20
C THR A 243 -0.06 -6.35 -32.40
N GLU A 244 -0.11 -7.68 -32.18
CA GLU A 244 -0.04 -8.68 -33.25
C GLU A 244 -1.18 -8.53 -34.29
N ARG A 245 -2.29 -7.89 -33.92
CA ARG A 245 -3.46 -7.61 -34.75
C ARG A 245 -3.51 -6.17 -35.25
N ASN A 246 -2.47 -5.39 -34.97
CA ASN A 246 -2.39 -3.94 -35.29
C ASN A 246 -3.53 -3.12 -34.65
N ILE A 247 -4.04 -3.52 -33.52
CA ILE A 247 -5.03 -2.78 -32.74
C ILE A 247 -4.30 -2.08 -31.58
N PRO A 248 -4.24 -0.74 -31.54
CA PRO A 248 -3.69 -0.02 -30.39
C PRO A 248 -4.46 -0.39 -29.12
N CYS A 249 -3.74 -0.73 -28.05
CA CYS A 249 -4.32 -1.11 -26.77
C CYS A 249 -3.63 -0.35 -25.65
N VAL A 250 -4.41 0.21 -24.74
CA VAL A 250 -3.94 0.79 -23.47
C VAL A 250 -4.55 0.02 -22.33
N LEU A 251 -3.70 -0.48 -21.44
CA LEU A 251 -4.11 -1.07 -20.16
C LEU A 251 -4.06 0.03 -19.09
N ILE A 252 -5.23 0.37 -18.55
CA ILE A 252 -5.42 1.45 -17.58
C ILE A 252 -5.51 0.82 -16.18
N GLU A 253 -4.53 1.11 -15.35
CA GLU A 253 -4.57 0.80 -13.91
C GLU A 253 -5.06 2.05 -13.18
N HIS A 254 -6.36 2.11 -12.89
CA HIS A 254 -7.00 3.31 -12.35
C HIS A 254 -6.44 3.72 -11.00
N CYS A 255 -6.15 2.75 -10.12
CA CYS A 255 -5.55 2.98 -8.81
C CYS A 255 -5.19 1.63 -8.15
N HIS A 256 -4.62 1.66 -6.93
CA HIS A 256 -4.27 0.47 -6.17
C HIS A 256 -5.38 0.13 -5.15
N LEU A 257 -5.89 -1.10 -5.20
CA LEU A 257 -6.98 -1.58 -4.33
C LEU A 257 -6.59 -1.68 -2.85
N ASP A 258 -5.32 -1.78 -2.55
CA ASP A 258 -4.74 -2.06 -1.25
C ASP A 258 -4.17 -0.81 -0.57
N GLN A 259 -4.56 0.40 -1.04
CA GLN A 259 -4.03 1.66 -0.57
C GLN A 259 -5.09 2.62 -0.06
N GLU A 260 -4.91 3.08 1.19
CA GLU A 260 -5.78 4.09 1.81
C GLU A 260 -5.75 5.44 1.06
N ASN A 261 -4.65 5.75 0.36
CA ASN A 261 -4.53 6.96 -0.47
C ASN A 261 -5.46 6.91 -1.69
N ASP A 262 -5.73 5.72 -2.23
CA ASP A 262 -6.52 5.51 -3.44
C ASP A 262 -7.97 5.12 -3.13
N LYS A 263 -8.23 4.53 -1.96
CA LYS A 263 -9.56 4.09 -1.52
C LYS A 263 -10.67 5.13 -1.65
N PRO A 264 -10.43 6.44 -1.39
CA PRO A 264 -11.44 7.47 -1.60
C PRO A 264 -11.98 7.59 -3.03
N PHE A 265 -11.32 7.00 -4.02
CA PHE A 265 -11.72 7.06 -5.42
C PHE A 265 -12.53 5.86 -5.91
N TYR A 266 -12.62 4.74 -5.13
CA TYR A 266 -13.30 3.51 -5.55
C TYR A 266 -14.21 2.89 -4.48
N ASP A 267 -14.36 3.48 -3.30
CA ASP A 267 -15.02 2.89 -2.13
C ASP A 267 -16.53 2.62 -2.28
N HIS A 268 -17.14 3.01 -3.42
CA HIS A 268 -18.51 2.69 -3.78
C HIS A 268 -18.78 2.85 -5.29
N ASP A 269 -19.85 2.20 -5.79
CA ASP A 269 -20.18 2.08 -7.21
C ASP A 269 -20.23 3.41 -7.96
N GLU A 270 -20.74 4.49 -7.36
CA GLU A 270 -20.84 5.79 -8.04
C GLU A 270 -19.45 6.38 -8.36
N LYS A 271 -18.44 6.05 -7.58
CA LYS A 271 -17.05 6.45 -7.87
C LYS A 271 -16.42 5.59 -8.96
N LEU A 272 -16.71 4.29 -8.97
CA LEU A 272 -16.34 3.41 -10.08
C LEU A 272 -16.97 3.88 -11.40
N LYS A 273 -18.24 4.28 -11.38
CA LYS A 273 -18.90 4.87 -12.56
C LYS A 273 -18.29 6.22 -12.95
N ALA A 274 -17.76 6.98 -11.99
CA ALA A 274 -17.05 8.22 -12.30
C ALA A 274 -15.77 7.97 -13.09
N PHE A 275 -15.03 6.87 -12.80
CA PHE A 275 -13.93 6.44 -13.65
C PHE A 275 -14.40 6.17 -15.08
N GLY A 276 -15.43 5.34 -15.27
CA GLY A 276 -15.91 5.03 -16.62
C GLY A 276 -16.35 6.26 -17.41
N LYS A 277 -16.97 7.27 -16.77
CA LYS A 277 -17.28 8.54 -17.43
C LYS A 277 -16.05 9.37 -17.77
N LEU A 278 -15.03 9.30 -16.92
CA LEU A 278 -13.75 9.95 -17.17
C LEU A 278 -13.07 9.30 -18.37
N ASP A 279 -12.97 7.97 -18.41
CA ASP A 279 -12.39 7.19 -19.49
C ASP A 279 -13.11 7.47 -20.83
N ALA A 280 -14.45 7.53 -20.80
CA ALA A 280 -15.26 7.91 -21.96
C ALA A 280 -14.93 9.32 -22.45
N THR A 281 -14.76 10.28 -21.52
CA THR A 281 -14.38 11.65 -21.87
C THR A 281 -12.97 11.72 -22.44
N ALA A 282 -12.02 10.94 -21.90
CA ALA A 282 -10.66 10.85 -22.43
C ALA A 282 -10.66 10.26 -23.85
N ALA A 283 -11.42 9.19 -24.07
CA ALA A 283 -11.61 8.61 -25.41
C ALA A 283 -12.27 9.60 -26.36
N ALA A 284 -13.30 10.32 -25.93
CA ALA A 284 -13.96 11.34 -26.75
C ALA A 284 -13.02 12.51 -27.15
N LYS A 285 -12.17 12.95 -26.23
CA LYS A 285 -11.13 13.95 -26.50
C LYS A 285 -10.11 13.40 -27.50
N TYR A 286 -9.62 12.17 -27.27
CA TYR A 286 -8.63 11.54 -28.13
C TYR A 286 -9.12 11.39 -29.57
N PHE A 287 -10.36 10.93 -29.77
CA PHE A 287 -10.99 10.79 -31.07
C PHE A 287 -11.62 12.07 -31.59
N GLN A 288 -11.53 13.18 -30.86
CA GLN A 288 -12.07 14.49 -31.26
C GLN A 288 -13.58 14.45 -31.51
N LEU A 289 -14.33 13.74 -30.71
CA LEU A 289 -15.77 13.54 -30.82
C LEU A 289 -16.57 14.75 -30.32
N ARG A 290 -17.84 14.78 -30.71
CA ARG A 290 -18.84 15.71 -30.18
C ARG A 290 -20.08 14.95 -29.70
N SER A 291 -20.85 15.56 -28.81
CA SER A 291 -22.13 15.05 -28.36
C SER A 291 -23.13 16.19 -28.18
N GLU A 292 -24.26 16.13 -28.90
CA GLU A 292 -25.37 17.04 -28.65
C GLU A 292 -26.07 16.71 -27.32
N GLU A 293 -26.12 15.43 -26.93
CA GLU A 293 -26.73 15.00 -25.69
C GLU A 293 -26.01 15.54 -24.46
N LEU A 294 -24.67 15.54 -24.50
CA LEU A 294 -23.82 16.01 -23.40
C LEU A 294 -23.48 17.51 -23.49
N ASP A 295 -23.88 18.19 -24.57
CA ASP A 295 -23.54 19.59 -24.86
C ASP A 295 -22.02 19.83 -24.84
N VAL A 296 -21.24 18.94 -25.49
CA VAL A 296 -19.78 19.01 -25.60
C VAL A 296 -19.29 18.83 -27.02
N ASP A 297 -18.19 19.51 -27.38
CA ASP A 297 -17.53 19.41 -28.68
C ASP A 297 -15.99 19.37 -28.48
N TYR A 298 -15.42 18.20 -28.72
CA TYR A 298 -13.97 17.99 -28.68
C TYR A 298 -13.30 17.95 -30.03
N SER A 299 -13.99 18.30 -31.14
CA SER A 299 -13.47 18.26 -32.52
C SER A 299 -12.18 19.06 -32.75
N ASN A 300 -11.90 20.03 -31.87
CA ASN A 300 -10.68 20.83 -31.89
C ASN A 300 -9.70 20.50 -30.73
N TYR A 301 -9.90 19.40 -30.04
CA TYR A 301 -8.99 19.00 -28.96
C TYR A 301 -7.61 18.67 -29.54
N GLN A 302 -6.56 19.14 -28.88
CA GLN A 302 -5.18 18.94 -29.34
C GLN A 302 -4.55 17.77 -28.57
N ASN A 303 -4.51 16.61 -29.19
CA ASN A 303 -3.79 15.45 -28.66
C ASN A 303 -2.28 15.71 -28.65
N VAL A 304 -1.60 15.07 -27.71
CA VAL A 304 -0.13 14.99 -27.72
C VAL A 304 0.31 14.23 -28.96
N TYR A 305 1.00 14.89 -29.84
CA TYR A 305 1.57 14.23 -31.04
C TYR A 305 2.82 13.42 -30.63
N VAL A 306 2.84 12.17 -30.99
CA VAL A 306 3.96 11.26 -30.76
C VAL A 306 4.39 10.66 -32.11
N GLU A 307 5.62 10.94 -32.51
CA GLU A 307 6.18 10.33 -33.72
C GLU A 307 6.30 8.81 -33.56
N THR A 308 5.95 8.07 -34.61
CA THR A 308 6.10 6.60 -34.57
C THR A 308 7.57 6.22 -34.43
N PRO A 309 7.98 5.58 -33.33
CA PRO A 309 9.37 5.27 -33.10
C PRO A 309 9.89 4.20 -34.07
N GLY A 310 11.08 4.43 -34.61
CA GLY A 310 11.80 3.47 -35.47
C GLY A 310 12.56 2.41 -34.66
N PHE A 311 12.43 2.40 -33.33
CA PHE A 311 13.09 1.47 -32.40
C PHE A 311 12.15 1.14 -31.24
N VAL A 312 12.50 0.11 -30.46
CA VAL A 312 11.71 -0.31 -29.29
C VAL A 312 11.82 0.74 -28.20
N MET A 313 10.67 1.20 -27.70
CA MET A 313 10.57 2.10 -26.55
C MET A 313 10.69 1.28 -25.26
N ALA A 314 11.94 0.88 -24.95
CA ALA A 314 12.22 0.03 -23.81
C ALA A 314 11.86 0.73 -22.49
N PRO A 315 11.44 -0.04 -21.47
CA PRO A 315 11.24 0.50 -20.13
C PRO A 315 12.57 0.99 -19.55
N ASP A 316 12.51 1.97 -18.68
CA ASP A 316 13.64 2.28 -17.82
C ASP A 316 13.96 1.09 -16.92
N SER A 317 15.22 0.72 -16.86
CA SER A 317 15.74 -0.42 -16.09
C SER A 317 16.92 -0.04 -15.19
N THR A 318 17.16 1.26 -15.03
CA THR A 318 18.25 1.81 -14.22
C THR A 318 17.68 2.44 -12.94
N GLU A 319 18.50 2.41 -11.88
CA GLU A 319 18.17 3.14 -10.65
C GLU A 319 18.36 4.64 -10.89
N PRO A 320 17.69 5.53 -10.10
CA PRO A 320 17.90 6.97 -10.20
C PRO A 320 19.35 7.39 -10.20
N ASP A 321 19.71 8.30 -11.13
CA ASP A 321 21.09 8.76 -11.35
C ASP A 321 21.69 9.48 -10.16
N ILE A 322 20.86 10.21 -9.43
CA ILE A 322 21.26 11.01 -8.27
C ILE A 322 20.25 10.82 -7.14
N CYS A 323 20.75 10.63 -5.92
CA CYS A 323 19.99 10.79 -4.69
C CYS A 323 20.91 11.26 -3.59
N MET A 324 20.75 12.50 -3.13
CA MET A 324 21.57 13.14 -2.12
C MET A 324 20.68 13.86 -1.10
N ILE A 325 21.15 13.95 0.13
CA ILE A 325 20.46 14.71 1.17
C ILE A 325 21.41 15.68 1.91
N GLU A 326 20.83 16.79 2.39
CA GLU A 326 21.45 17.73 3.31
C GLU A 326 20.46 18.07 4.43
N VAL A 327 20.94 18.20 5.67
CA VAL A 327 20.13 18.70 6.79
C VAL A 327 20.23 20.22 6.80
N VAL A 328 19.12 20.90 6.53
CA VAL A 328 19.05 22.35 6.43
C VAL A 328 18.58 23.02 7.72
N ASP A 329 17.86 22.29 8.59
CA ASP A 329 17.46 22.75 9.92
C ASP A 329 17.27 21.57 10.88
N GLN A 330 17.49 21.82 12.18
CA GLN A 330 17.21 20.86 13.23
C GLN A 330 16.82 21.54 14.55
N ASN A 331 15.78 21.04 15.18
CA ASN A 331 15.31 21.51 16.47
C ASN A 331 15.63 20.48 17.56
N MET A 332 16.62 20.80 18.41
CA MET A 332 17.08 19.91 19.47
C MET A 332 16.05 19.74 20.62
N GLU A 333 15.07 20.66 20.73
CA GLU A 333 14.06 20.67 21.78
C GLU A 333 12.77 19.90 21.37
N THR A 334 12.52 19.80 20.06
CA THR A 334 11.33 19.08 19.54
C THR A 334 11.68 17.79 18.83
N GLY A 335 12.92 17.62 18.36
CA GLY A 335 13.36 16.48 17.56
C GLY A 335 13.00 16.59 16.08
N GLU A 336 12.51 17.76 15.64
CA GLU A 336 12.24 18.02 14.22
C GLU A 336 13.55 18.22 13.46
N VAL A 337 13.66 17.55 12.31
CA VAL A 337 14.79 17.69 11.38
C VAL A 337 14.24 17.98 9.99
N THR A 338 14.67 19.07 9.40
CA THR A 338 14.35 19.41 8.02
C THR A 338 15.49 18.98 7.11
N VAL A 339 15.14 18.16 6.14
CA VAL A 339 16.05 17.56 5.17
C VAL A 339 15.74 18.12 3.79
N GLU A 340 16.74 18.61 3.08
CA GLU A 340 16.68 18.87 1.64
C GLU A 340 17.10 17.59 0.90
N VAL A 341 16.30 17.18 -0.07
CA VAL A 341 16.57 16.06 -0.96
C VAL A 341 16.89 16.62 -2.35
N SER A 342 17.95 16.14 -2.95
CA SER A 342 18.30 16.35 -4.36
C SER A 342 18.40 15.01 -5.03
N ALA A 343 17.42 14.67 -5.89
CA ALA A 343 17.43 13.41 -6.62
C ALA A 343 16.87 13.59 -8.04
N ALA A 344 17.43 12.88 -8.98
CA ALA A 344 17.06 12.91 -10.38
C ALA A 344 17.18 11.50 -11.00
N ASP A 345 16.26 11.24 -11.88
CA ASP A 345 16.28 10.15 -12.83
C ASP A 345 15.99 10.74 -14.21
N TYR A 346 16.93 10.61 -15.14
CA TYR A 346 16.84 11.29 -16.43
C TYR A 346 16.04 10.49 -17.48
N ASP A 347 15.73 9.23 -17.19
CA ASP A 347 15.02 8.33 -18.09
C ASP A 347 13.51 8.31 -17.80
N SER A 348 13.10 8.17 -16.52
CA SER A 348 11.69 8.03 -16.14
C SER A 348 11.20 9.04 -15.09
N GLY A 349 12.11 9.86 -14.57
CA GLY A 349 11.82 10.89 -13.56
C GLY A 349 11.56 10.32 -12.16
N MET A 350 11.46 11.22 -11.16
CA MET A 350 11.24 10.84 -9.77
C MET A 350 9.75 10.69 -9.46
N LEU A 351 9.39 9.64 -8.73
CA LEU A 351 7.99 9.31 -8.43
C LEU A 351 7.68 9.32 -6.93
N TYR A 352 8.56 8.72 -6.11
CA TYR A 352 8.34 8.61 -4.67
C TYR A 352 9.65 8.77 -3.89
N TYR A 353 9.51 8.91 -2.58
CA TYR A 353 10.63 8.78 -1.65
C TYR A 353 10.19 8.10 -0.34
N THR A 354 11.15 7.52 0.36
CA THR A 354 11.04 7.09 1.75
C THR A 354 12.23 7.60 2.53
N TYR A 355 12.09 7.76 3.84
CA TYR A 355 13.17 8.18 4.70
C TYR A 355 13.33 7.27 5.91
N SER A 356 14.54 7.20 6.43
CA SER A 356 14.91 6.47 7.63
C SER A 356 15.79 7.34 8.51
N TYR A 357 15.71 7.14 9.83
CA TYR A 357 16.62 7.75 10.80
C TYR A 357 17.53 6.72 11.51
N ASP A 358 17.47 5.45 11.11
CA ASP A 358 18.21 4.33 11.68
C ASP A 358 19.08 3.58 10.66
N ASN A 359 19.61 4.33 9.69
CA ASN A 359 20.46 3.82 8.61
C ASN A 359 19.78 2.78 7.72
N GLY A 360 18.47 2.94 7.48
CA GLY A 360 17.71 2.07 6.58
C GLY A 360 17.24 0.75 7.21
N GLU A 361 17.32 0.60 8.55
CA GLU A 361 16.71 -0.56 9.21
C GLU A 361 15.17 -0.50 9.12
N HIS A 362 14.59 0.71 9.23
CA HIS A 362 13.17 0.96 9.05
C HIS A 362 12.98 2.23 8.21
N PHE A 363 12.14 2.14 7.18
CA PHE A 363 11.74 3.27 6.36
C PHE A 363 10.34 3.74 6.70
N SER A 364 10.06 5.02 6.41
CA SER A 364 8.70 5.58 6.41
C SER A 364 7.82 4.87 5.40
N GLU A 365 6.51 5.09 5.49
CA GLU A 365 5.61 4.81 4.38
C GLU A 365 6.06 5.58 3.12
N LEU A 366 5.67 5.08 1.95
CA LEU A 366 6.01 5.69 0.67
C LEU A 366 5.34 7.07 0.56
N GLN A 367 6.14 8.07 0.22
CA GLN A 367 5.72 9.46 0.08
C GLN A 367 5.74 9.86 -1.39
N ARG A 368 4.76 10.67 -1.82
CA ARG A 368 4.74 11.26 -3.16
C ARG A 368 5.93 12.18 -3.38
N TRP A 369 6.56 12.12 -4.54
CA TRP A 369 7.48 13.17 -4.96
C TRP A 369 6.68 14.48 -5.09
N PRO A 370 7.03 15.56 -4.36
CA PRO A 370 6.13 16.71 -4.21
C PRO A 370 5.87 17.48 -5.51
N ASP A 371 6.89 17.61 -6.34
CA ASP A 371 6.83 18.34 -7.62
C ASP A 371 7.75 17.64 -8.63
N LYS A 372 7.16 16.88 -9.57
CA LYS A 372 7.89 16.11 -10.57
C LYS A 372 8.70 16.96 -11.55
N SER A 373 8.47 18.28 -11.60
CA SER A 373 9.24 19.20 -12.41
C SER A 373 10.54 19.66 -11.73
N ARG A 374 10.78 19.22 -10.48
CA ARG A 374 11.93 19.64 -9.67
C ARG A 374 12.71 18.44 -9.14
N ASP A 375 14.01 18.57 -9.23
CA ASP A 375 14.95 17.58 -8.68
C ASP A 375 15.22 17.79 -7.18
N THR A 376 14.70 18.87 -6.58
CA THR A 376 14.95 19.22 -5.18
C THR A 376 13.69 19.62 -4.44
N PHE A 377 13.60 19.18 -3.18
CA PHE A 377 12.56 19.62 -2.25
C PHE A 377 13.04 19.48 -0.81
N THR A 378 12.29 20.04 0.14
CA THR A 378 12.53 19.87 1.57
C THR A 378 11.33 19.19 2.24
N PHE A 379 11.62 18.36 3.23
CA PHE A 379 10.61 17.81 4.12
C PHE A 379 11.10 17.83 5.58
N THR A 380 10.17 17.79 6.53
CA THR A 380 10.50 17.73 7.95
C THR A 380 10.09 16.36 8.50
N MET A 381 11.01 15.74 9.24
CA MET A 381 10.78 14.46 9.91
C MET A 381 10.94 14.59 11.41
N GLN A 382 10.23 13.75 12.16
CA GLN A 382 10.37 13.63 13.61
C GLN A 382 11.36 12.51 13.93
N VAL A 383 12.47 12.85 14.56
CA VAL A 383 13.49 11.90 15.04
C VAL A 383 13.20 11.57 16.50
N PRO A 384 13.11 10.29 16.91
CA PRO A 384 12.90 9.93 18.30
C PRO A 384 13.98 10.47 19.25
N PRO A 385 13.64 10.80 20.50
CA PRO A 385 14.63 11.29 21.47
C PRO A 385 15.60 10.20 21.90
N ARG A 386 16.79 10.60 22.31
CA ARG A 386 17.80 9.75 22.95
C ARG A 386 18.39 8.63 22.07
N ILE A 387 18.26 8.75 20.74
CA ILE A 387 18.97 7.92 19.77
C ILE A 387 20.08 8.73 19.10
N LEU A 388 20.96 8.06 18.37
CA LEU A 388 21.94 8.68 17.45
C LEU A 388 21.40 8.53 16.04
N PRO A 389 20.76 9.56 15.45
CA PRO A 389 20.12 9.41 14.15
C PRO A 389 21.15 9.22 13.05
N GLN A 390 20.87 8.32 12.15
CA GLN A 390 21.60 8.09 10.89
C GLN A 390 20.56 8.16 9.77
N ILE A 391 20.44 9.35 9.16
CA ILE A 391 19.41 9.67 8.20
C ILE A 391 19.84 9.23 6.81
N VAL A 392 18.97 8.52 6.12
CA VAL A 392 19.05 8.18 4.69
C VAL A 392 17.68 8.33 4.04
N VAL A 393 17.67 8.58 2.74
CA VAL A 393 16.47 8.68 1.90
C VAL A 393 16.62 7.73 0.71
N ASN A 394 15.58 6.99 0.37
CA ASN A 394 15.47 6.32 -0.92
C ASN A 394 14.61 7.18 -1.85
N GLY A 395 15.12 7.52 -3.01
CA GLY A 395 14.38 8.14 -4.10
C GLY A 395 14.01 7.08 -5.14
N TYR A 396 12.73 7.00 -5.53
CA TYR A 396 12.20 6.02 -6.46
C TYR A 396 11.82 6.68 -7.79
N ASN A 397 12.20 6.06 -8.91
CA ASN A 397 11.87 6.51 -10.25
C ASN A 397 10.49 6.04 -10.75
N GLY A 398 10.16 6.33 -12.00
CA GLY A 398 8.90 5.94 -12.64
C GLY A 398 8.64 4.44 -12.69
N TYR A 399 9.67 3.61 -12.57
CA TYR A 399 9.59 2.14 -12.59
C TYR A 399 9.85 1.48 -11.23
N ASP A 400 9.72 2.26 -10.14
CA ASP A 400 9.87 1.82 -8.74
C ASP A 400 11.30 1.33 -8.38
N LEU A 401 12.29 1.60 -9.23
CA LEU A 401 13.70 1.41 -8.90
C LEU A 401 14.16 2.56 -8.00
N TYR A 402 15.08 2.30 -7.09
CA TYR A 402 15.49 3.31 -6.13
C TYR A 402 16.99 3.42 -5.93
N THR A 403 17.43 4.62 -5.62
CA THR A 403 18.79 4.91 -5.15
C THR A 403 18.74 5.47 -3.73
N THR A 404 19.59 4.94 -2.86
CA THR A 404 19.74 5.41 -1.48
C THR A 404 20.73 6.58 -1.44
N SER A 405 20.38 7.64 -0.71
CA SER A 405 21.19 8.83 -0.53
C SER A 405 22.48 8.58 0.26
N ASN A 406 23.34 9.61 0.34
CA ASN A 406 24.37 9.68 1.38
C ASN A 406 23.72 9.62 2.77
N MET A 407 24.44 9.06 3.75
CA MET A 407 24.03 9.02 5.16
C MET A 407 24.48 10.27 5.90
N ILE A 408 23.57 10.87 6.69
CA ILE A 408 23.90 11.98 7.61
C ILE A 408 23.71 11.50 9.06
N SER A 409 24.75 11.63 9.88
CA SER A 409 24.70 11.34 11.31
C SER A 409 24.48 12.63 12.11
N LEU A 410 23.51 12.64 13.00
CA LEU A 410 23.21 13.76 13.89
C LEU A 410 23.51 13.41 15.36
N PRO A 411 23.76 14.42 16.21
CA PRO A 411 23.85 14.20 17.65
C PRO A 411 22.51 13.72 18.23
N SER A 412 22.58 12.99 19.34
CA SER A 412 21.37 12.61 20.06
C SER A 412 20.62 13.84 20.59
N MET A 413 19.31 13.86 20.41
CA MET A 413 18.42 14.92 20.90
C MET A 413 17.72 14.42 22.16
N ASP A 414 17.77 15.21 23.25
CA ASP A 414 17.15 14.84 24.54
C ASP A 414 15.96 15.77 24.80
N TYR A 415 14.83 15.41 24.22
CA TYR A 415 13.56 16.09 24.45
C TYR A 415 12.51 15.13 24.98
N ARG A 416 11.38 15.65 25.46
CA ARG A 416 10.24 14.85 25.92
C ARG A 416 9.20 14.76 24.82
N THR A 417 8.73 13.56 24.57
CA THR A 417 7.63 13.33 23.62
C THR A 417 6.31 13.86 24.19
N GLU A 418 5.34 14.12 23.31
CA GLU A 418 3.98 14.49 23.74
C GLU A 418 3.36 13.43 24.67
N GLU A 419 3.61 12.15 24.41
CA GLU A 419 3.15 11.05 25.25
C GLU A 419 3.78 11.11 26.65
N GLU A 420 5.09 11.40 26.77
CA GLU A 420 5.76 11.55 28.06
C GLU A 420 5.20 12.75 28.83
N LEU A 421 4.94 13.87 28.15
CA LEU A 421 4.33 15.07 28.74
C LEU A 421 2.89 14.81 29.20
N ALA A 422 2.08 14.15 28.37
CA ALA A 422 0.70 13.78 28.70
C ALA A 422 0.65 12.78 29.85
N ALA A 423 1.57 11.81 29.87
CA ALA A 423 1.66 10.84 30.98
C ALA A 423 2.07 11.52 32.29
N GLU A 424 2.99 12.48 32.26
CA GLU A 424 3.37 13.27 33.44
C GLU A 424 2.18 14.11 33.94
N GLN A 425 1.45 14.73 33.03
CA GLN A 425 0.26 15.51 33.39
C GLN A 425 -0.83 14.63 34.01
N ALA A 426 -1.13 13.49 33.41
CA ALA A 426 -2.10 12.55 33.96
C ALA A 426 -1.69 12.02 35.34
N ALA A 427 -0.39 11.78 35.55
CA ALA A 427 0.15 11.36 36.86
C ALA A 427 -0.02 12.45 37.90
N LYS A 428 0.22 13.74 37.55
CA LYS A 428 -0.01 14.88 38.45
C LYS A 428 -1.49 15.01 38.84
N GLU A 429 -2.40 14.92 37.87
CA GLU A 429 -3.83 15.00 38.14
C GLU A 429 -4.33 13.84 39.01
N ALA A 430 -3.84 12.62 38.76
CA ALA A 430 -4.12 11.47 39.61
C ALA A 430 -3.63 11.67 41.03
N LEU A 431 -2.42 12.19 41.23
CA LEU A 431 -1.83 12.48 42.53
C LEU A 431 -2.64 13.55 43.30
N GLU A 432 -3.08 14.61 42.62
CA GLU A 432 -3.95 15.62 43.18
C GLU A 432 -5.30 15.06 43.63
N SER A 433 -5.90 14.20 42.80
CA SER A 433 -7.18 13.56 43.13
C SER A 433 -7.08 12.67 44.36
N VAL A 434 -5.99 11.91 44.48
CA VAL A 434 -5.69 11.08 45.65
C VAL A 434 -5.46 11.95 46.88
N SER A 435 -4.72 13.06 46.78
CA SER A 435 -4.47 13.97 47.88
C SER A 435 -5.76 14.61 48.42
N LYS A 436 -6.65 15.06 47.52
CA LYS A 436 -7.99 15.58 47.88
C LYS A 436 -8.87 14.55 48.55
N SER A 437 -8.82 13.29 48.07
CA SER A 437 -9.54 12.17 48.69
C SER A 437 -9.03 11.84 50.11
N LEU A 438 -7.72 11.90 50.29
CA LEU A 438 -7.09 11.71 51.61
C LEU A 438 -7.44 12.83 52.60
N GLU A 439 -7.48 14.08 52.15
CA GLU A 439 -7.90 15.21 52.99
C GLU A 439 -9.37 15.12 53.40
N SER A 440 -10.25 14.72 52.45
CA SER A 440 -11.66 14.52 52.76
C SER A 440 -11.88 13.38 53.74
N ALA A 441 -11.13 12.26 53.61
CA ALA A 441 -11.15 11.15 54.55
C ALA A 441 -10.63 11.56 55.94
N LYS A 442 -9.57 12.38 56.04
CA LYS A 442 -9.06 12.95 57.31
C LYS A 442 -10.08 13.87 57.97
N LYS A 443 -10.81 14.69 57.19
CA LYS A 443 -11.91 15.54 57.71
C LYS A 443 -13.06 14.71 58.27
N GLN A 444 -13.48 13.66 57.58
CA GLN A 444 -14.51 12.74 58.07
C GLN A 444 -14.09 12.03 59.35
N LYS A 445 -12.83 11.54 59.45
CA LYS A 445 -12.32 10.92 60.67
C LYS A 445 -12.30 11.89 61.86
N LYS A 446 -12.02 13.18 61.61
CA LYS A 446 -12.03 14.22 62.66
C LYS A 446 -13.44 14.58 63.12
N THR A 447 -14.46 14.44 62.28
CA THR A 447 -15.87 14.72 62.60
C THR A 447 -16.51 13.55 63.38
N ILE A 448 -16.04 12.32 63.19
CA ILE A 448 -16.53 11.14 63.89
C ILE A 448 -15.96 11.06 65.31
N THR A 449 -14.76 11.63 65.59
CA THR A 449 -14.10 11.58 66.91
C THR A 449 -14.72 12.57 67.92
N VAL A 450 -15.59 13.50 67.54
CA VAL A 450 -16.21 14.50 68.43
C VAL A 450 -17.55 14.03 69.02
N SER A 451 -18.09 12.85 68.61
CA SER A 451 -19.42 12.36 69.06
C SER A 451 -19.35 11.03 69.85
N ARG A 452 -18.31 10.77 70.63
CA ARG A 452 -18.36 9.58 71.59
C ARG A 452 -18.42 10.04 72.99
N ARG A 453 -19.54 9.68 73.71
CA ARG A 453 -19.62 9.59 75.18
C ARG A 453 -18.69 8.48 75.68
N PRO A 454 -18.11 8.58 76.88
CA PRO A 454 -17.19 7.59 77.40
C PRO A 454 -17.93 6.28 77.75
N VAL A 455 -17.52 5.18 77.14
CA VAL A 455 -17.87 3.81 77.56
C VAL A 455 -16.54 3.09 77.79
N LYS A 456 -16.56 2.31 78.84
CA LYS A 456 -15.48 1.62 79.55
C LYS A 456 -14.55 0.83 78.64
N ASP A 457 -13.29 0.70 79.15
CA ASP A 457 -12.20 -0.12 78.67
C ASP A 457 -12.62 -1.55 78.32
N ASP A 458 -12.45 -1.94 77.06
CA ASP A 458 -12.21 -3.29 76.60
C ASP A 458 -11.09 -3.24 75.54
N GLU A 459 -10.08 -4.09 75.71
CA GLU A 459 -8.85 -4.19 74.87
C GLU A 459 -9.18 -4.44 73.43
N GLU A 460 -8.88 -3.46 72.53
CA GLU A 460 -8.90 -3.66 71.07
C GLU A 460 -7.54 -4.27 70.68
N GLU A 461 -7.55 -5.56 70.32
CA GLU A 461 -6.49 -6.23 69.56
C GLU A 461 -6.35 -5.52 68.17
N ASP A 462 -5.18 -4.91 67.95
CA ASP A 462 -4.78 -4.46 66.60
C ASP A 462 -4.68 -5.70 65.73
N GLN A 463 -5.66 -5.91 64.83
CA GLN A 463 -5.58 -6.91 63.77
C GLN A 463 -4.54 -6.44 62.75
N GLU A 464 -3.28 -6.84 62.96
CA GLU A 464 -2.28 -6.86 61.87
C GLU A 464 -2.80 -7.81 60.80
N VAL A 465 -3.06 -7.26 59.60
CA VAL A 465 -3.40 -8.07 58.42
C VAL A 465 -2.26 -9.05 58.18
N SER A 466 -2.53 -10.33 58.43
CA SER A 466 -1.53 -11.39 58.30
C SER A 466 -0.97 -11.40 56.90
N LEU A 467 0.33 -11.65 56.79
CA LEU A 467 1.00 -11.81 55.46
C LEU A 467 0.27 -12.84 54.58
N LYS A 468 -0.41 -13.82 55.19
CA LYS A 468 -1.25 -14.81 54.49
C LYS A 468 -2.49 -14.20 53.88
N ASP A 469 -3.14 -13.24 54.54
CA ASP A 469 -4.34 -12.56 54.03
C ASP A 469 -3.98 -11.64 52.86
N PHE A 470 -2.82 -10.97 52.94
CA PHE A 470 -2.29 -10.18 51.81
C PHE A 470 -2.00 -11.06 50.59
N PHE A 471 -1.36 -12.23 50.75
CA PHE A 471 -1.13 -13.17 49.68
C PHE A 471 -2.44 -13.73 49.09
N MET A 472 -3.43 -14.02 49.95
CA MET A 472 -4.75 -14.47 49.48
C MET A 472 -5.46 -13.40 48.63
N ILE A 473 -5.40 -12.14 49.04
CA ILE A 473 -5.96 -11.03 48.25
C ILE A 473 -5.25 -10.91 46.90
N CYS A 474 -3.92 -11.00 46.85
CA CYS A 474 -3.15 -10.99 45.63
C CYS A 474 -3.51 -12.15 44.66
N ILE A 475 -3.72 -13.36 45.20
CA ILE A 475 -4.14 -14.52 44.43
C ILE A 475 -5.55 -14.32 43.86
N VAL A 476 -6.48 -13.82 44.66
CA VAL A 476 -7.86 -13.53 44.18
C VAL A 476 -7.86 -12.46 43.07
N CYS A 477 -7.07 -11.40 43.21
CA CYS A 477 -6.91 -10.37 42.17
C CYS A 477 -6.33 -10.95 40.90
N ALA A 478 -5.31 -11.80 41.00
CA ALA A 478 -4.70 -12.45 39.80
C ALA A 478 -5.70 -13.38 39.09
N LEU A 479 -6.51 -14.14 39.87
CA LEU A 479 -7.56 -15.00 39.28
C LEU A 479 -8.68 -14.20 38.62
N LEU A 480 -9.05 -13.03 39.15
CA LEU A 480 -10.03 -12.14 38.54
C LEU A 480 -9.52 -11.56 37.18
N VAL A 481 -8.26 -11.14 37.13
CA VAL A 481 -7.63 -10.66 35.90
C VAL A 481 -7.56 -11.77 34.87
N LEU A 482 -7.19 -12.99 35.27
CA LEU A 482 -7.16 -14.14 34.35
C LEU A 482 -8.58 -14.50 33.85
N GLY A 483 -9.59 -14.43 34.70
CA GLY A 483 -11.00 -14.65 34.35
C GLY A 483 -11.51 -13.62 33.34
N MET A 484 -11.14 -12.34 33.51
CA MET A 484 -11.46 -11.27 32.56
C MET A 484 -10.78 -11.49 31.19
N ALA A 485 -9.51 -11.88 31.19
CA ALA A 485 -8.78 -12.18 29.96
C ALA A 485 -9.40 -13.37 29.20
N ILE A 486 -9.76 -14.45 29.91
CA ILE A 486 -10.45 -15.61 29.30
C ILE A 486 -11.81 -15.21 28.75
N SER A 487 -12.58 -14.41 29.48
CA SER A 487 -13.89 -13.91 29.04
C SER A 487 -13.76 -13.06 27.75
N MET A 488 -12.74 -12.21 27.68
CA MET A 488 -12.46 -11.39 26.51
C MET A 488 -12.11 -12.25 25.29
N ILE A 489 -11.28 -13.29 25.46
CA ILE A 489 -10.94 -14.24 24.40
C ILE A 489 -12.20 -15.00 23.93
N LEU A 490 -13.08 -15.41 24.83
CA LEU A 490 -14.34 -16.10 24.47
C LEU A 490 -15.30 -15.19 23.70
N ILE A 491 -15.39 -13.91 24.07
CA ILE A 491 -16.20 -12.91 23.36
C ILE A 491 -15.66 -12.70 21.94
N LEU A 492 -14.34 -12.56 21.78
CA LEU A 492 -13.70 -12.40 20.46
C LEU A 492 -13.89 -13.64 19.58
N ARG A 493 -13.77 -14.86 20.14
CA ARG A 493 -14.07 -16.11 19.43
C ARG A 493 -15.55 -16.24 19.06
N GLY A 494 -16.46 -15.77 19.91
CA GLY A 494 -17.89 -15.73 19.66
C GLY A 494 -18.26 -14.80 18.49
N ARG A 495 -17.61 -13.64 18.41
CA ARG A 495 -17.78 -12.70 17.27
C ARG A 495 -17.31 -13.28 15.95
N LYS A 496 -16.17 -14.00 15.91
CA LYS A 496 -15.70 -14.71 14.72
C LYS A 496 -16.65 -15.82 14.25
N LYS A 497 -17.27 -16.59 15.18
CA LYS A 497 -18.28 -17.60 14.83
C LYS A 497 -19.59 -16.98 14.33
N GLY A 498 -19.99 -15.84 14.85
CA GLY A 498 -21.18 -15.11 14.41
C GLY A 498 -21.03 -14.56 12.98
N ARG A 499 -19.86 -14.03 12.62
CA ARG A 499 -19.55 -13.60 11.23
C ARG A 499 -19.59 -14.77 10.24
N ARG A 500 -19.00 -15.95 10.59
CA ARG A 500 -19.04 -17.15 9.73
C ARG A 500 -20.47 -17.72 9.54
N ARG A 501 -21.37 -17.60 10.54
CA ARG A 501 -22.78 -18.04 10.40
C ARG A 501 -23.61 -17.05 9.57
N ARG A 502 -23.32 -15.74 9.59
CA ARG A 502 -23.97 -14.76 8.71
C ARG A 502 -23.54 -14.92 7.24
N LYS A 503 -22.27 -15.22 6.95
CA LYS A 503 -21.81 -15.51 5.58
C LYS A 503 -22.54 -16.77 5.01
N ARG A 504 -22.72 -17.86 5.80
CA ARG A 504 -23.43 -19.06 5.33
C ARG A 504 -24.94 -18.92 5.13
N ARG A 505 -25.59 -17.86 5.64
CA ARG A 505 -27.04 -17.59 5.41
C ARG A 505 -27.31 -16.66 4.22
N ARG A 506 -26.29 -16.05 3.62
CA ARG A 506 -26.44 -15.24 2.40
C ARG A 506 -26.22 -16.04 1.11
N TYR A 507 -25.78 -17.31 1.21
CA TYR A 507 -25.56 -18.21 0.08
C TYR A 507 -26.45 -19.46 0.13
N ARG A 508 -27.69 -19.31 0.65
CA ARG A 508 -28.76 -20.29 0.46
C ARG A 508 -30.03 -19.58 0.02
#